data_ed24997a2260b23de68b088a2e34b70f
#
_entry.id   ed24997a2260b23de68b088a2e34b70f
#
_cell.length_a   1.000
_cell.length_b   1.000
_cell.length_c   1.000
_cell.angle_alpha   90.00
_cell.angle_beta   90.00
_cell.angle_gamma   90.00
#
_symmetry.space_group_name_H-M   'P 1'
#
loop_
_entity.id
_entity.type
_entity.pdbx_description
1 polymer ?
#
loop_
_entity_poly.entity_id
_entity_poly.type
_entity_poly.pdbx_seq_one_letter_code
_entity_poly.pdbx_strand_id
1 'polypeptide(L)'
;MSAIHPLILCGGVGTRLWPLSRAEQPKQFQPIDADSAITFFQQTVQRHRGDLFHDPIVSVSAGHLGTVRRQLRDVQRNARLIAEPVARNTGPAVLSAALLISRTDPDGLLLVCPSDHVINGDLNANVRLASVAANDGMIVTFGIRPRYNETGYGYIIDGGAMQKYRGIHHAERFVEKPNATMAQELIETGTAWWASGISLMRVSTVIEEYRRYDPVTYGAVNAALLDATDSEGALVLNETSFGMAESLPTERAVFEKTRSIALAPTEVDWDDVGAWAAFHTIGRKSSDGNVVSGDVMMVNSRGTYVRGGDRLVAVVGVENLVVVDTKDALLVTTRDQSQDVKKVVEQLKAQNRREAEDHAFGTTDWGRQGSLASGSGYNLRHLTVNPGSTLPIEAGSEFRRLMVVASGSGTLQVGSRQRELRAGATFEIGVAQTASVTNDGTGPMQVIEVACLVDGPMTHLTPLVELATVTEKAEGSREHA
;
A
#
# COMPACT_ATOMS: atom_id res chain seq x y z
N MET A 1 30.26 11.49 -6.81
CA MET A 1 28.96 11.43 -7.51
C MET A 1 27.96 12.14 -6.62
N SER A 2 27.11 12.99 -7.18
CA SER A 2 25.99 13.56 -6.42
C SER A 2 25.09 12.41 -5.97
N ALA A 3 24.51 12.50 -4.77
CA ALA A 3 23.57 11.49 -4.30
C ALA A 3 22.30 11.49 -5.18
N ILE A 4 21.71 10.33 -5.35
CA ILE A 4 20.53 10.10 -6.18
C ILE A 4 19.27 10.31 -5.35
N HIS A 5 18.25 10.96 -5.90
CA HIS A 5 16.94 11.14 -5.28
C HIS A 5 16.00 9.97 -5.64
N PRO A 6 15.72 9.02 -4.73
CA PRO A 6 14.71 8.00 -4.98
C PRO A 6 13.32 8.61 -4.94
N LEU A 7 12.53 8.39 -5.99
CA LEU A 7 11.09 8.65 -6.00
C LEU A 7 10.35 7.33 -5.90
N ILE A 8 9.60 7.14 -4.82
CA ILE A 8 8.78 5.96 -4.60
C ILE A 8 7.33 6.28 -4.98
N LEU A 9 6.83 5.61 -6.01
CA LEU A 9 5.48 5.78 -6.51
C LEU A 9 4.51 4.87 -5.76
N CYS A 10 3.62 5.45 -4.95
CA CYS A 10 2.62 4.74 -4.16
C CYS A 10 1.21 4.90 -4.73
N GLY A 11 1.08 4.83 -6.06
CA GLY A 11 -0.21 4.84 -6.76
C GLY A 11 -0.77 3.44 -6.99
N GLY A 12 -2.06 3.39 -7.36
CA GLY A 12 -2.74 2.15 -7.70
C GLY A 12 -3.28 1.37 -6.49
N VAL A 13 -4.36 0.61 -6.70
CA VAL A 13 -5.04 -0.17 -5.64
C VAL A 13 -4.59 -1.64 -5.64
N GLY A 14 -4.13 -2.17 -6.79
CA GLY A 14 -3.74 -3.58 -6.90
C GLY A 14 -4.94 -4.54 -6.81
N THR A 15 -6.05 -4.25 -7.47
CA THR A 15 -7.34 -4.97 -7.35
C THR A 15 -7.27 -6.46 -7.65
N ARG A 16 -6.28 -6.92 -8.42
CA ARG A 16 -6.08 -8.35 -8.72
C ARG A 16 -5.58 -9.17 -7.51
N LEU A 17 -5.13 -8.50 -6.45
CA LEU A 17 -4.74 -9.14 -5.19
C LEU A 17 -5.84 -9.09 -4.12
N TRP A 18 -7.09 -8.81 -4.54
CA TRP A 18 -8.22 -9.08 -3.65
C TRP A 18 -8.22 -10.58 -3.22
N PRO A 19 -8.50 -10.93 -1.98
CA PRO A 19 -9.02 -10.14 -0.86
C PRO A 19 -7.96 -9.44 0.00
N LEU A 20 -6.66 -9.52 -0.31
CA LEU A 20 -5.61 -8.86 0.46
C LEU A 20 -5.57 -7.35 0.22
N SER A 21 -5.65 -6.91 -1.05
CA SER A 21 -5.73 -5.49 -1.40
C SER A 21 -7.16 -4.98 -1.38
N ARG A 22 -7.36 -3.77 -0.86
CA ARG A 22 -8.61 -3.01 -0.84
C ARG A 22 -8.33 -1.57 -1.28
N ALA A 23 -9.36 -0.79 -1.57
CA ALA A 23 -9.19 0.61 -1.93
C ALA A 23 -8.48 1.40 -0.82
N GLU A 24 -8.89 1.22 0.44
CA GLU A 24 -8.29 1.86 1.62
C GLU A 24 -6.95 1.22 2.05
N GLN A 25 -6.68 0.01 1.62
CA GLN A 25 -5.46 -0.73 1.92
C GLN A 25 -4.85 -1.35 0.66
N PRO A 26 -4.29 -0.53 -0.24
CA PRO A 26 -3.68 -0.98 -1.48
C PRO A 26 -2.54 -1.98 -1.30
N LYS A 27 -2.24 -2.72 -2.37
CA LYS A 27 -1.20 -3.74 -2.44
C LYS A 27 0.13 -3.32 -1.80
N GLN A 28 0.64 -2.14 -2.15
CA GLN A 28 1.95 -1.66 -1.69
C GLN A 28 2.07 -1.56 -0.17
N PHE A 29 0.97 -1.37 0.52
CA PHE A 29 0.94 -1.29 1.99
C PHE A 29 0.67 -2.62 2.68
N GLN A 30 0.56 -3.71 1.91
CA GLN A 30 0.36 -5.07 2.43
C GLN A 30 1.69 -5.77 2.66
N PRO A 31 1.76 -6.74 3.61
CA PRO A 31 2.91 -7.62 3.75
C PRO A 31 3.15 -8.46 2.50
N ILE A 32 4.43 -8.67 2.14
CA ILE A 32 4.83 -9.46 0.97
C ILE A 32 4.35 -10.90 1.09
N ASP A 33 4.48 -11.48 2.27
CA ASP A 33 3.94 -12.80 2.63
C ASP A 33 3.25 -12.73 4.00
N ALA A 34 2.56 -13.81 4.43
CA ALA A 34 1.82 -13.80 5.69
C ALA A 34 2.77 -13.78 6.92
N ASP A 35 4.00 -14.25 6.77
CA ASP A 35 4.98 -14.34 7.83
C ASP A 35 5.87 -13.08 7.89
N SER A 36 5.80 -12.22 6.89
CA SER A 36 6.57 -10.98 6.83
C SER A 36 5.92 -9.85 7.63
N ALA A 37 6.70 -9.18 8.45
CA ALA A 37 6.31 -7.94 9.09
C ALA A 37 6.50 -6.71 8.17
N ILE A 38 7.16 -6.89 7.01
CA ILE A 38 7.56 -5.81 6.10
C ILE A 38 6.64 -5.78 4.88
N THR A 39 6.11 -4.60 4.55
CA THR A 39 5.27 -4.36 3.38
C THR A 39 6.11 -4.15 2.12
N PHE A 40 5.49 -4.24 0.94
CA PHE A 40 6.16 -3.92 -0.34
C PHE A 40 6.76 -2.51 -0.31
N PHE A 41 5.99 -1.53 0.15
CA PHE A 41 6.44 -0.14 0.30
C PHE A 41 7.66 -0.04 1.21
N GLN A 42 7.60 -0.64 2.39
CA GLN A 42 8.71 -0.61 3.36
C GLN A 42 9.96 -1.29 2.79
N GLN A 43 9.82 -2.39 2.05
CA GLN A 43 10.95 -3.05 1.39
C GLN A 43 11.60 -2.11 0.36
N THR A 44 10.79 -1.40 -0.45
CA THR A 44 11.30 -0.46 -1.45
C THR A 44 12.03 0.72 -0.79
N VAL A 45 11.46 1.30 0.28
CA VAL A 45 12.10 2.36 1.07
C VAL A 45 13.45 1.90 1.66
N GLN A 46 13.51 0.66 2.14
CA GLN A 46 14.74 0.13 2.74
C GLN A 46 15.82 -0.22 1.74
N ARG A 47 15.46 -0.56 0.49
CA ARG A 47 16.42 -0.91 -0.59
C ARG A 47 17.34 0.25 -0.94
N HIS A 48 16.84 1.47 -0.91
CA HIS A 48 17.59 2.65 -1.32
C HIS A 48 18.13 3.41 -0.10
N ARG A 49 19.16 2.83 0.55
CA ARG A 49 19.86 3.37 1.71
C ARG A 49 21.35 3.58 1.44
N GLY A 50 21.99 4.39 2.29
CA GLY A 50 23.43 4.66 2.27
C GLY A 50 23.79 5.88 1.42
N ASP A 51 25.08 6.15 1.30
CA ASP A 51 25.65 7.39 0.77
C ASP A 51 25.35 7.65 -0.73
N LEU A 52 24.83 6.63 -1.41
CA LEU A 52 24.43 6.76 -2.82
C LEU A 52 23.10 7.52 -2.97
N PHE A 53 22.28 7.60 -1.93
CA PHE A 53 20.90 8.07 -2.00
C PHE A 53 20.61 9.18 -0.99
N HIS A 54 19.85 10.16 -1.40
CA HIS A 54 19.12 11.04 -0.51
C HIS A 54 17.98 10.31 0.20
N ASP A 55 17.38 10.95 1.21
CA ASP A 55 16.09 10.48 1.72
C ASP A 55 15.05 10.46 0.58
N PRO A 56 14.20 9.41 0.51
CA PRO A 56 13.30 9.24 -0.61
C PRO A 56 12.20 10.32 -0.64
N ILE A 57 11.75 10.62 -1.84
CA ILE A 57 10.48 11.31 -2.08
C ILE A 57 9.43 10.22 -2.28
N VAL A 58 8.28 10.35 -1.60
CA VAL A 58 7.15 9.44 -1.76
C VAL A 58 5.98 10.20 -2.36
N SER A 59 5.55 9.82 -3.56
CA SER A 59 4.33 10.33 -4.18
C SER A 59 3.18 9.37 -3.89
N VAL A 60 2.12 9.87 -3.27
CA VAL A 60 1.02 9.05 -2.74
C VAL A 60 -0.30 9.81 -2.82
N SER A 61 -1.42 9.11 -2.97
CA SER A 61 -2.75 9.71 -2.81
C SER A 61 -2.91 10.35 -1.44
N ALA A 62 -3.54 11.52 -1.38
CA ALA A 62 -3.79 12.24 -0.14
C ALA A 62 -4.47 11.38 0.94
N GLY A 63 -5.39 10.47 0.54
CA GLY A 63 -6.07 9.54 1.46
C GLY A 63 -5.16 8.51 2.13
N HIS A 64 -3.96 8.25 1.60
CA HIS A 64 -3.04 7.26 2.16
C HIS A 64 -1.84 7.87 2.92
N LEU A 65 -1.81 9.20 3.12
CA LEU A 65 -0.71 9.88 3.84
C LEU A 65 -0.48 9.30 5.25
N GLY A 66 -1.55 9.07 6.02
CA GLY A 66 -1.45 8.48 7.36
C GLY A 66 -0.77 7.11 7.34
N THR A 67 -1.13 6.25 6.37
CA THR A 67 -0.53 4.92 6.21
C THR A 67 0.96 5.01 5.84
N VAL A 68 1.33 5.90 4.92
CA VAL A 68 2.74 6.12 4.55
C VAL A 68 3.56 6.59 5.75
N ARG A 69 3.08 7.60 6.48
CA ARG A 69 3.76 8.12 7.68
C ARG A 69 3.97 7.03 8.73
N ARG A 70 2.94 6.22 9.02
CA ARG A 70 3.06 5.09 9.95
C ARG A 70 4.12 4.10 9.49
N GLN A 71 4.04 3.63 8.25
CA GLN A 71 4.98 2.64 7.72
C GLN A 71 6.43 3.14 7.62
N LEU A 72 6.64 4.44 7.38
CA LEU A 72 7.97 5.07 7.47
C LEU A 72 8.49 5.07 8.91
N ARG A 73 7.66 5.40 9.89
CA ARG A 73 8.04 5.32 11.32
C ARG A 73 8.44 3.91 11.73
N ASP A 74 7.67 2.88 11.29
CA ASP A 74 7.95 1.48 11.61
C ASP A 74 9.34 1.03 11.16
N VAL A 75 9.84 1.58 10.05
CA VAL A 75 11.18 1.27 9.51
C VAL A 75 12.23 2.36 9.80
N GLN A 76 11.89 3.32 10.64
CA GLN A 76 12.76 4.43 11.06
C GLN A 76 13.39 5.18 9.86
N ARG A 77 12.56 5.60 8.91
CA ARG A 77 12.99 6.35 7.72
C ARG A 77 12.27 7.66 7.60
N ASN A 78 13.04 8.69 7.24
CA ASN A 78 12.51 9.96 6.78
C ASN A 78 12.19 9.87 5.30
N ALA A 79 11.23 10.66 4.86
CA ALA A 79 10.90 10.86 3.47
C ALA A 79 10.26 12.24 3.26
N ARG A 80 10.42 12.80 2.07
CA ARG A 80 9.65 13.95 1.64
C ARG A 80 8.36 13.46 0.97
N LEU A 81 7.20 13.91 1.44
CA LEU A 81 5.91 13.42 0.95
C LEU A 81 5.29 14.41 -0.04
N ILE A 82 4.84 13.89 -1.18
CA ILE A 82 3.99 14.60 -2.15
C ILE A 82 2.63 13.92 -2.14
N ALA A 83 1.59 14.66 -1.78
CA ALA A 83 0.22 14.19 -1.76
C ALA A 83 -0.48 14.56 -3.07
N GLU A 84 -0.87 13.54 -3.83
CA GLU A 84 -1.66 13.67 -5.05
C GLU A 84 -3.15 13.77 -4.68
N PRO A 85 -3.84 14.87 -5.04
CA PRO A 85 -5.24 15.04 -4.68
C PRO A 85 -6.18 14.18 -5.54
N VAL A 86 -5.78 13.86 -6.78
CA VAL A 86 -6.51 13.03 -7.72
C VAL A 86 -5.56 12.11 -8.48
N ALA A 87 -6.03 10.93 -8.89
CA ALA A 87 -5.21 9.99 -9.65
C ALA A 87 -4.99 10.47 -11.09
N ARG A 88 -3.71 10.56 -11.53
CA ARG A 88 -3.31 11.00 -12.88
C ARG A 88 -2.22 10.12 -13.50
N ASN A 89 -2.14 8.85 -13.09
CA ASN A 89 -1.08 7.93 -13.53
C ASN A 89 0.33 8.37 -13.05
N THR A 90 1.40 7.72 -13.54
CA THR A 90 2.78 7.94 -13.04
C THR A 90 3.43 9.21 -13.61
N GLY A 91 3.03 9.68 -14.78
CA GLY A 91 3.66 10.82 -15.44
C GLY A 91 3.67 12.10 -14.59
N PRO A 92 2.50 12.61 -14.16
CA PRO A 92 2.43 13.79 -13.31
C PRO A 92 3.16 13.64 -11.97
N ALA A 93 3.16 12.43 -11.37
CA ALA A 93 3.91 12.15 -10.14
C ALA A 93 5.43 12.28 -10.33
N VAL A 94 5.97 11.69 -11.40
CA VAL A 94 7.41 11.80 -11.76
C VAL A 94 7.79 13.25 -12.03
N LEU A 95 6.99 13.98 -12.79
CA LEU A 95 7.23 15.39 -13.08
C LEU A 95 7.15 16.27 -11.83
N SER A 96 6.21 15.99 -10.90
CA SER A 96 6.09 16.72 -9.63
C SER A 96 7.37 16.60 -8.80
N ALA A 97 7.91 15.40 -8.69
CA ALA A 97 9.16 15.16 -7.99
C ALA A 97 10.35 15.85 -8.68
N ALA A 98 10.45 15.76 -10.00
CA ALA A 98 11.51 16.43 -10.76
C ALA A 98 11.48 17.94 -10.59
N LEU A 99 10.31 18.58 -10.71
CA LEU A 99 10.16 20.03 -10.50
C LEU A 99 10.44 20.42 -9.04
N LEU A 100 10.11 19.57 -8.07
CA LEU A 100 10.41 19.82 -6.67
C LEU A 100 11.91 19.77 -6.38
N ILE A 101 12.62 18.76 -6.92
CA ILE A 101 14.07 18.60 -6.78
C ILE A 101 14.79 19.76 -7.49
N SER A 102 14.33 20.16 -8.68
CA SER A 102 14.99 21.19 -9.50
C SER A 102 15.15 22.54 -8.79
N ARG A 103 14.36 22.80 -7.75
CA ARG A 103 14.47 24.03 -6.94
C ARG A 103 15.75 24.09 -6.11
N THR A 104 16.35 22.95 -5.80
CA THR A 104 17.57 22.86 -4.96
C THR A 104 18.71 22.11 -5.62
N ASP A 105 18.40 21.16 -6.52
CA ASP A 105 19.38 20.32 -7.21
C ASP A 105 18.92 20.05 -8.67
N PRO A 106 19.04 21.06 -9.57
CA PRO A 106 18.56 20.94 -10.95
C PRO A 106 19.33 19.91 -11.78
N ASP A 107 20.54 19.57 -11.38
CA ASP A 107 21.42 18.59 -12.02
C ASP A 107 21.42 17.23 -11.32
N GLY A 108 20.63 17.09 -10.27
CA GLY A 108 20.48 15.85 -9.52
C GLY A 108 19.90 14.72 -10.36
N LEU A 109 20.12 13.49 -9.90
CA LEU A 109 19.56 12.30 -10.52
C LEU A 109 18.29 11.86 -9.79
N LEU A 110 17.22 11.59 -10.55
CA LEU A 110 15.95 11.05 -10.08
C LEU A 110 15.87 9.56 -10.42
N LEU A 111 15.78 8.71 -9.41
CA LEU A 111 15.51 7.27 -9.54
C LEU A 111 14.04 7.00 -9.27
N VAL A 112 13.28 6.66 -10.29
CA VAL A 112 11.86 6.31 -10.17
C VAL A 112 11.73 4.85 -9.78
N CYS A 113 10.98 4.56 -8.72
CA CYS A 113 10.79 3.22 -8.17
C CYS A 113 9.30 2.97 -7.89
N PRO A 114 8.66 1.98 -8.53
CA PRO A 114 7.39 1.46 -8.07
C PRO A 114 7.50 0.91 -6.64
N SER A 115 6.48 1.13 -5.81
CA SER A 115 6.48 0.72 -4.39
C SER A 115 6.05 -0.72 -4.15
N ASP A 116 5.62 -1.43 -5.20
CA ASP A 116 4.87 -2.70 -5.10
C ASP A 116 5.54 -3.89 -5.80
N HIS A 117 6.81 -3.74 -6.20
CA HIS A 117 7.59 -4.79 -6.84
C HIS A 117 8.46 -5.56 -5.85
N VAL A 118 8.61 -6.86 -6.08
CA VAL A 118 9.59 -7.70 -5.38
C VAL A 118 10.87 -7.73 -6.20
N ILE A 119 12.00 -7.44 -5.55
CA ILE A 119 13.32 -7.45 -6.17
C ILE A 119 14.30 -8.13 -5.22
N ASN A 120 14.88 -9.24 -5.67
CA ASN A 120 15.96 -9.94 -4.97
C ASN A 120 17.26 -9.80 -5.78
N GLY A 121 18.32 -9.37 -5.12
CA GLY A 121 19.61 -9.07 -5.76
C GLY A 121 20.05 -7.63 -5.59
N ASP A 122 21.22 -7.28 -6.11
CA ASP A 122 21.81 -5.93 -5.98
C ASP A 122 21.43 -5.00 -7.14
N LEU A 123 20.19 -4.48 -7.10
CA LEU A 123 19.75 -3.46 -8.06
C LEU A 123 20.63 -2.19 -7.96
N ASN A 124 21.14 -1.85 -6.78
CA ASN A 124 21.91 -0.62 -6.58
C ASN A 124 23.26 -0.64 -7.30
N ALA A 125 23.82 -1.81 -7.59
CA ALA A 125 25.00 -1.94 -8.48
C ALA A 125 24.66 -1.49 -9.91
N ASN A 126 23.50 -1.88 -10.43
CA ASN A 126 23.04 -1.44 -11.76
C ASN A 126 22.73 0.07 -11.76
N VAL A 127 22.16 0.61 -10.68
CA VAL A 127 21.91 2.06 -10.51
C VAL A 127 23.22 2.85 -10.58
N ARG A 128 24.30 2.37 -9.94
CA ARG A 128 25.63 3.03 -10.03
C ARG A 128 26.16 3.05 -11.46
N LEU A 129 26.02 1.95 -12.22
CA LEU A 129 26.46 1.92 -13.62
C LEU A 129 25.61 2.87 -14.48
N ALA A 130 24.30 2.87 -14.30
CA ALA A 130 23.36 3.72 -15.02
C ALA A 130 23.55 5.22 -14.75
N SER A 131 24.06 5.59 -13.56
CA SER A 131 24.24 7.00 -13.18
C SER A 131 25.17 7.79 -14.10
N VAL A 132 26.14 7.11 -14.73
CA VAL A 132 27.07 7.77 -15.67
C VAL A 132 26.31 8.24 -16.93
N ALA A 133 25.50 7.37 -17.52
CA ALA A 133 24.70 7.72 -18.70
C ALA A 133 23.60 8.74 -18.35
N ALA A 134 22.97 8.61 -17.17
CA ALA A 134 21.94 9.53 -16.71
C ALA A 134 22.49 10.94 -16.47
N ASN A 135 23.69 11.08 -15.91
CA ASN A 135 24.37 12.38 -15.77
C ASN A 135 24.65 13.05 -17.13
N ASP A 136 24.86 12.25 -18.18
CA ASP A 136 25.05 12.76 -19.54
C ASP A 136 23.71 13.04 -20.28
N GLY A 137 22.59 13.01 -19.57
CA GLY A 137 21.27 13.36 -20.09
C GLY A 137 20.50 12.18 -20.72
N MET A 138 20.95 10.93 -20.54
CA MET A 138 20.16 9.78 -20.95
C MET A 138 19.08 9.47 -19.91
N ILE A 139 17.91 9.01 -20.36
CA ILE A 139 16.90 8.36 -19.55
C ILE A 139 17.22 6.86 -19.56
N VAL A 140 17.70 6.33 -18.44
CA VAL A 140 18.09 4.91 -18.36
C VAL A 140 16.97 4.12 -17.73
N THR A 141 16.39 3.16 -18.46
CA THR A 141 15.37 2.25 -17.96
C THR A 141 15.97 0.86 -17.70
N PHE A 142 15.56 0.22 -16.60
CA PHE A 142 16.12 -1.08 -16.19
C PHE A 142 15.30 -2.21 -16.80
N GLY A 143 15.96 -2.99 -17.64
CA GLY A 143 15.36 -4.12 -18.37
C GLY A 143 15.57 -5.44 -17.67
N ILE A 144 14.53 -6.26 -17.58
CA ILE A 144 14.53 -7.60 -17.00
C ILE A 144 14.39 -8.62 -18.13
N ARG A 145 15.14 -9.72 -18.08
CA ARG A 145 15.06 -10.78 -19.09
C ARG A 145 13.65 -11.41 -19.09
N PRO A 146 12.93 -11.41 -20.23
CA PRO A 146 11.62 -12.05 -20.31
C PRO A 146 11.70 -13.55 -20.07
N ARG A 147 10.74 -14.06 -19.29
CA ARG A 147 10.59 -15.49 -18.99
C ARG A 147 9.36 -16.11 -19.66
N TYR A 148 8.40 -15.27 -20.07
CA TYR A 148 7.13 -15.62 -20.73
C TYR A 148 6.55 -14.37 -21.44
N ASN A 149 5.51 -14.55 -22.24
CA ASN A 149 4.86 -13.47 -22.99
C ASN A 149 3.86 -12.70 -22.11
N GLU A 150 4.34 -11.76 -21.30
CA GLU A 150 3.48 -10.90 -20.46
C GLU A 150 2.96 -9.70 -21.25
N THR A 151 1.64 -9.51 -21.26
CA THR A 151 0.99 -8.39 -21.96
C THR A 151 0.75 -7.17 -21.07
N GLY A 152 0.96 -7.33 -19.78
CA GLY A 152 0.81 -6.26 -18.79
C GLY A 152 2.05 -5.36 -18.67
N TYR A 153 3.18 -5.76 -19.27
CA TYR A 153 4.45 -5.03 -19.17
C TYR A 153 4.79 -4.25 -20.44
N GLY A 154 5.63 -3.23 -20.27
CA GLY A 154 6.35 -2.63 -21.39
C GLY A 154 7.53 -3.50 -21.82
N TYR A 155 7.94 -3.38 -23.08
CA TYR A 155 9.09 -4.06 -23.67
C TYR A 155 10.07 -3.04 -24.21
N ILE A 156 11.36 -3.31 -24.01
CA ILE A 156 12.47 -2.50 -24.51
C ILE A 156 13.25 -3.39 -25.48
N ILE A 157 13.47 -2.91 -26.69
CA ILE A 157 14.27 -3.62 -27.68
C ILE A 157 15.71 -3.15 -27.56
N ASP A 158 16.59 -4.09 -27.34
CA ASP A 158 18.03 -3.89 -27.16
C ASP A 158 18.70 -3.62 -28.51
N GLY A 159 19.23 -2.41 -28.71
CA GLY A 159 20.00 -2.00 -29.88
C GLY A 159 21.51 -2.23 -29.73
N GLY A 160 21.94 -3.00 -28.73
CA GLY A 160 23.35 -3.33 -28.48
C GLY A 160 24.08 -2.37 -27.53
N ALA A 161 25.21 -2.81 -27.03
CA ALA A 161 25.98 -2.11 -26.01
C ALA A 161 26.48 -0.73 -26.48
N MET A 162 26.33 0.26 -25.61
CA MET A 162 26.90 1.60 -25.81
C MET A 162 28.37 1.61 -25.41
N GLN A 163 29.29 1.89 -26.35
CA GLN A 163 30.74 1.88 -26.07
C GLN A 163 31.13 2.89 -24.97
N LYS A 164 30.41 4.02 -24.87
CA LYS A 164 30.68 5.07 -23.90
C LYS A 164 30.30 4.70 -22.46
N TYR A 165 29.30 3.83 -22.29
CA TYR A 165 28.72 3.55 -20.98
C TYR A 165 28.73 2.05 -20.69
N ARG A 166 29.59 1.63 -19.77
CA ARG A 166 29.72 0.21 -19.41
C ARG A 166 28.39 -0.35 -18.88
N GLY A 167 27.92 -1.45 -19.48
CA GLY A 167 26.69 -2.16 -19.07
C GLY A 167 25.40 -1.42 -19.43
N ILE A 168 25.47 -0.40 -20.28
CA ILE A 168 24.32 0.32 -20.81
C ILE A 168 24.23 0.06 -22.31
N HIS A 169 23.03 -0.15 -22.80
CA HIS A 169 22.71 -0.46 -24.19
C HIS A 169 21.83 0.63 -24.81
N HIS A 170 21.85 0.72 -26.11
CA HIS A 170 20.87 1.49 -26.85
C HIS A 170 19.49 0.87 -26.66
N ALA A 171 18.47 1.67 -26.31
CA ALA A 171 17.08 1.27 -26.42
C ALA A 171 16.61 1.64 -27.83
N GLU A 172 16.49 0.63 -28.71
CA GLU A 172 16.06 0.85 -30.09
C GLU A 172 14.61 1.29 -30.15
N ARG A 173 13.75 0.66 -29.36
CA ARG A 173 12.32 0.95 -29.28
C ARG A 173 11.75 0.55 -27.92
N PHE A 174 10.80 1.34 -27.45
CA PHE A 174 9.95 1.03 -26.29
C PHE A 174 8.54 0.69 -26.78
N VAL A 175 7.92 -0.37 -26.24
CA VAL A 175 6.57 -0.81 -26.59
C VAL A 175 5.78 -1.04 -25.31
N GLU A 176 4.81 -0.19 -25.03
CA GLU A 176 3.99 -0.29 -23.82
C GLU A 176 2.82 -1.25 -24.02
N LYS A 177 2.75 -2.30 -23.21
CA LYS A 177 1.66 -3.28 -23.13
C LYS A 177 1.23 -3.84 -24.49
N PRO A 178 2.09 -4.60 -25.19
CA PRO A 178 1.76 -5.21 -26.47
C PRO A 178 0.64 -6.25 -26.31
N ASN A 179 -0.04 -6.58 -27.41
CA ASN A 179 -0.91 -7.74 -27.41
C ASN A 179 -0.10 -9.05 -27.36
N ALA A 180 -0.77 -10.19 -27.11
CA ALA A 180 -0.09 -11.49 -26.90
C ALA A 180 0.76 -11.92 -28.10
N THR A 181 0.30 -11.69 -29.34
CA THR A 181 1.05 -12.02 -30.54
C THR A 181 2.32 -11.20 -30.63
N MET A 182 2.22 -9.88 -30.47
CA MET A 182 3.37 -8.98 -30.47
C MET A 182 4.34 -9.27 -29.33
N ALA A 183 3.85 -9.58 -28.13
CA ALA A 183 4.71 -9.94 -27.00
C ALA A 183 5.52 -11.21 -27.30
N GLN A 184 4.90 -12.21 -27.93
CA GLN A 184 5.56 -13.45 -28.35
C GLN A 184 6.63 -13.17 -29.44
N GLU A 185 6.27 -12.41 -30.47
CA GLU A 185 7.22 -12.01 -31.53
C GLU A 185 8.43 -11.26 -30.95
N LEU A 186 8.21 -10.34 -30.02
CA LEU A 186 9.29 -9.59 -29.37
C LEU A 186 10.24 -10.50 -28.58
N ILE A 187 9.73 -11.48 -27.86
CA ILE A 187 10.55 -12.44 -27.11
C ILE A 187 11.37 -13.31 -28.06
N GLU A 188 10.78 -13.76 -29.16
CA GLU A 188 11.45 -14.61 -30.17
C GLU A 188 12.63 -13.91 -30.84
N THR A 189 12.67 -12.58 -30.87
CA THR A 189 13.85 -11.83 -31.35
C THR A 189 15.10 -12.09 -30.52
N GLY A 190 14.94 -12.47 -29.24
CA GLY A 190 16.02 -12.61 -28.27
C GLY A 190 16.62 -11.28 -27.79
N THR A 191 16.15 -10.13 -28.32
CA THR A 191 16.63 -8.79 -27.99
C THR A 191 15.68 -8.00 -27.09
N ALA A 192 14.51 -8.54 -26.79
CA ALA A 192 13.53 -7.88 -25.95
C ALA A 192 13.83 -8.04 -24.45
N TRP A 193 13.57 -6.97 -23.71
CA TRP A 193 13.63 -6.90 -22.26
C TRP A 193 12.30 -6.36 -21.71
N TRP A 194 11.82 -6.88 -20.59
CA TRP A 194 10.69 -6.27 -19.87
C TRP A 194 11.14 -4.96 -19.25
N ALA A 195 10.34 -3.93 -19.38
CA ALA A 195 10.51 -2.69 -18.63
C ALA A 195 10.09 -2.91 -17.17
N SER A 196 11.03 -2.77 -16.25
CA SER A 196 10.76 -2.99 -14.83
C SER A 196 9.94 -1.87 -14.16
N GLY A 197 9.59 -0.79 -14.88
CA GLY A 197 9.01 0.42 -14.30
C GLY A 197 10.02 1.26 -13.50
N ILE A 198 11.29 0.82 -13.40
CA ILE A 198 12.36 1.56 -12.75
C ILE A 198 13.14 2.32 -13.81
N SER A 199 13.41 3.60 -13.55
CA SER A 199 14.20 4.44 -14.45
C SER A 199 15.05 5.44 -13.69
N LEU A 200 16.23 5.76 -14.24
CA LEU A 200 17.15 6.74 -13.70
C LEU A 200 17.38 7.84 -14.73
N MET A 201 17.19 9.09 -14.34
CA MET A 201 17.28 10.23 -15.26
C MET A 201 17.74 11.48 -14.53
N ARG A 202 18.36 12.41 -15.24
CA ARG A 202 18.68 13.72 -14.71
C ARG A 202 17.42 14.57 -14.60
N VAL A 203 17.26 15.30 -13.51
CA VAL A 203 16.09 16.15 -13.23
C VAL A 203 15.82 17.13 -14.37
N SER A 204 16.85 17.85 -14.84
CA SER A 204 16.71 18.79 -15.97
C SER A 204 16.26 18.08 -17.24
N THR A 205 16.78 16.88 -17.54
CA THR A 205 16.39 16.10 -18.73
C THR A 205 14.90 15.77 -18.71
N VAL A 206 14.38 15.20 -17.62
CA VAL A 206 12.96 14.82 -17.59
C VAL A 206 12.03 16.01 -17.68
N ILE A 207 12.40 17.16 -17.08
CA ILE A 207 11.63 18.41 -17.18
C ILE A 207 11.58 18.91 -18.64
N GLU A 208 12.71 18.88 -19.34
CA GLU A 208 12.79 19.29 -20.74
C GLU A 208 11.99 18.38 -21.67
N GLU A 209 12.06 17.06 -21.44
CA GLU A 209 11.30 16.09 -22.22
C GLU A 209 9.79 16.26 -22.00
N TYR A 210 9.31 16.52 -20.78
CA TYR A 210 7.90 16.85 -20.54
C TYR A 210 7.50 18.18 -21.20
N ARG A 211 8.32 19.22 -21.15
CA ARG A 211 8.04 20.47 -21.88
C ARG A 211 7.89 20.25 -23.37
N ARG A 212 8.66 19.32 -23.92
CA ARG A 212 8.69 19.03 -25.37
C ARG A 212 7.53 18.15 -25.81
N TYR A 213 7.22 17.08 -25.06
CA TYR A 213 6.32 16.02 -25.52
C TYR A 213 4.95 16.02 -24.85
N ASP A 214 4.84 16.67 -23.69
CA ASP A 214 3.59 16.81 -22.92
C ASP A 214 3.54 18.16 -22.18
N PRO A 215 3.48 19.28 -22.94
CA PRO A 215 3.44 20.63 -22.37
C PRO A 215 2.21 20.90 -21.51
N VAL A 216 1.10 20.18 -21.75
CA VAL A 216 -0.13 20.29 -20.96
C VAL A 216 0.10 19.82 -19.55
N THR A 217 0.64 18.59 -19.38
CA THR A 217 1.00 18.05 -18.08
C THR A 217 2.05 18.89 -17.41
N TYR A 218 3.07 19.38 -18.16
CA TYR A 218 4.08 20.28 -17.59
C TYR A 218 3.47 21.54 -16.98
N GLY A 219 2.58 22.22 -17.71
CA GLY A 219 1.90 23.43 -17.22
C GLY A 219 1.03 23.16 -16.00
N ALA A 220 0.25 22.10 -16.04
CA ALA A 220 -0.67 21.70 -14.98
C ALA A 220 0.07 21.35 -13.67
N VAL A 221 1.12 20.53 -13.75
CA VAL A 221 1.91 20.11 -12.58
C VAL A 221 2.72 21.28 -12.01
N ASN A 222 3.29 22.13 -12.87
CA ASN A 222 4.02 23.31 -12.40
C ASN A 222 3.09 24.27 -11.64
N ALA A 223 1.88 24.52 -12.15
CA ALA A 223 0.88 25.33 -11.44
C ALA A 223 0.45 24.66 -10.11
N ALA A 224 0.20 23.35 -10.13
CA ALA A 224 -0.18 22.62 -8.92
C ALA A 224 0.89 22.67 -7.81
N LEU A 225 2.17 22.70 -8.18
CA LEU A 225 3.29 22.84 -7.26
C LEU A 225 3.49 24.28 -6.75
N LEU A 226 3.16 25.29 -7.55
CA LEU A 226 3.23 26.70 -7.11
C LEU A 226 2.15 26.99 -6.06
N ASP A 227 0.97 26.44 -6.23
CA ASP A 227 -0.18 26.62 -5.36
C ASP A 227 -0.31 25.49 -4.31
N ALA A 228 0.74 24.66 -4.14
CA ALA A 228 0.73 23.58 -3.17
C ALA A 228 0.78 24.09 -1.73
N THR A 229 0.13 23.37 -0.83
CA THR A 229 0.09 23.67 0.61
C THR A 229 0.85 22.63 1.41
N ASP A 230 1.38 23.00 2.57
CA ASP A 230 1.95 22.05 3.51
C ASP A 230 0.85 21.55 4.46
N SER A 231 0.75 20.23 4.60
CA SER A 231 -0.11 19.58 5.57
C SER A 231 0.71 18.60 6.38
N GLU A 232 1.07 19.00 7.60
CA GLU A 232 1.86 18.19 8.54
C GLU A 232 3.15 17.62 7.92
N GLY A 233 3.87 18.44 7.15
CA GLY A 233 5.11 18.07 6.49
C GLY A 233 4.94 17.29 5.17
N ALA A 234 3.72 17.17 4.65
CA ALA A 234 3.46 16.69 3.30
C ALA A 234 3.07 17.84 2.38
N LEU A 235 3.67 17.89 1.19
CA LEU A 235 3.32 18.84 0.14
C LEU A 235 2.05 18.35 -0.58
N VAL A 236 0.91 18.99 -0.31
CA VAL A 236 -0.36 18.68 -0.96
C VAL A 236 -0.49 19.53 -2.23
N LEU A 237 -0.54 18.89 -3.38
CA LEU A 237 -0.66 19.55 -4.68
C LEU A 237 -2.06 20.18 -4.83
N ASN A 238 -2.13 21.32 -5.53
CA ASN A 238 -3.43 21.94 -5.82
C ASN A 238 -4.27 21.04 -6.73
N GLU A 239 -5.48 20.69 -6.29
CA GLU A 239 -6.35 19.71 -6.96
C GLU A 239 -6.79 20.18 -8.34
N THR A 240 -7.22 21.43 -8.46
CA THR A 240 -7.72 21.97 -9.73
C THR A 240 -6.62 21.94 -10.80
N SER A 241 -5.45 22.46 -10.47
CA SER A 241 -4.32 22.50 -11.40
C SER A 241 -3.80 21.10 -11.73
N PHE A 242 -3.61 20.24 -10.72
CA PHE A 242 -3.13 18.86 -10.93
C PHE A 242 -4.13 18.03 -11.75
N GLY A 243 -5.42 18.26 -11.54
CA GLY A 243 -6.51 17.63 -12.28
C GLY A 243 -6.50 17.92 -13.79
N MET A 244 -5.83 18.99 -14.23
CA MET A 244 -5.66 19.35 -15.64
C MET A 244 -4.57 18.55 -16.36
N ALA A 245 -3.69 17.85 -15.62
CA ALA A 245 -2.66 17.02 -16.21
C ALA A 245 -3.25 15.83 -16.96
N GLU A 246 -2.61 15.41 -18.04
CA GLU A 246 -2.98 14.20 -18.76
C GLU A 246 -2.74 12.96 -17.90
N SER A 247 -3.68 12.01 -17.92
CA SER A 247 -3.57 10.76 -17.15
C SER A 247 -2.77 9.73 -17.93
N LEU A 248 -1.48 9.99 -18.12
CA LEU A 248 -0.57 9.12 -18.86
C LEU A 248 0.60 8.65 -17.99
N PRO A 249 1.10 7.42 -18.19
CA PRO A 249 2.37 6.99 -17.61
C PRO A 249 3.53 7.72 -18.33
N THR A 250 4.67 7.86 -17.62
CA THR A 250 5.88 8.49 -18.16
C THR A 250 6.35 7.80 -19.45
N GLU A 251 6.15 6.51 -19.56
CA GLU A 251 6.49 5.69 -20.72
C GLU A 251 5.80 6.21 -21.98
N ARG A 252 4.50 6.46 -21.93
CA ARG A 252 3.73 7.00 -23.06
C ARG A 252 3.91 8.50 -23.25
N ALA A 253 4.03 9.24 -22.15
CA ALA A 253 4.22 10.68 -22.23
C ALA A 253 5.57 11.04 -22.85
N VAL A 254 6.63 10.29 -22.51
CA VAL A 254 8.02 10.62 -22.83
C VAL A 254 8.78 9.46 -23.51
N PHE A 255 8.85 8.25 -22.90
CA PHE A 255 9.81 7.21 -23.32
C PHE A 255 9.57 6.69 -24.74
N GLU A 256 8.33 6.58 -25.19
CA GLU A 256 7.99 6.19 -26.57
C GLU A 256 8.37 7.25 -27.61
N LYS A 257 8.61 8.50 -27.20
CA LYS A 257 8.83 9.65 -28.10
C LYS A 257 10.27 10.16 -28.10
N THR A 258 10.98 10.00 -26.99
CA THR A 258 12.33 10.53 -26.84
C THR A 258 13.38 9.66 -27.54
N ARG A 259 14.46 10.34 -27.97
CA ARG A 259 15.67 9.66 -28.46
C ARG A 259 16.75 9.53 -27.40
N SER A 260 16.56 10.12 -26.24
CA SER A 260 17.50 10.10 -25.12
C SER A 260 17.26 8.93 -24.16
N ILE A 261 16.76 7.79 -24.66
CA ILE A 261 16.48 6.61 -23.86
C ILE A 261 17.56 5.54 -24.03
N ALA A 262 17.92 4.89 -22.93
CA ALA A 262 18.89 3.82 -22.87
C ALA A 262 18.37 2.66 -22.00
N LEU A 263 18.87 1.46 -22.25
CA LEU A 263 18.54 0.24 -21.53
C LEU A 263 19.71 -0.14 -20.60
N ALA A 264 19.42 -0.40 -19.34
CA ALA A 264 20.31 -1.09 -18.40
C ALA A 264 19.85 -2.54 -18.23
N PRO A 265 20.45 -3.52 -18.94
CA PRO A 265 20.20 -4.93 -18.70
C PRO A 265 20.46 -5.28 -17.25
N THR A 266 19.48 -5.85 -16.56
CA THR A 266 19.52 -6.03 -15.11
C THR A 266 19.24 -7.50 -14.75
N GLU A 267 20.21 -8.11 -14.07
CA GLU A 267 20.16 -9.51 -13.65
C GLU A 267 19.81 -9.61 -12.17
N VAL A 268 18.57 -9.24 -11.84
CA VAL A 268 17.98 -9.44 -10.52
C VAL A 268 16.73 -10.31 -10.66
N ASP A 269 16.36 -11.01 -9.60
CA ASP A 269 15.06 -11.68 -9.57
C ASP A 269 14.00 -10.62 -9.25
N TRP A 270 13.22 -10.27 -10.28
CA TRP A 270 12.22 -9.20 -10.27
C TRP A 270 10.85 -9.76 -10.65
N ASP A 271 9.83 -9.27 -9.96
CA ASP A 271 8.42 -9.52 -10.29
C ASP A 271 7.58 -8.32 -9.85
N ASP A 272 6.62 -7.90 -10.70
CA ASP A 272 5.66 -6.84 -10.32
C ASP A 272 4.55 -7.34 -9.41
N VAL A 273 4.45 -8.66 -9.21
CA VAL A 273 3.44 -9.34 -8.39
C VAL A 273 2.03 -8.86 -8.75
N GLY A 274 1.74 -8.81 -10.05
CA GLY A 274 0.51 -8.23 -10.59
C GLY A 274 -0.75 -9.07 -10.32
N ALA A 275 -0.60 -10.37 -10.01
CA ALA A 275 -1.69 -11.30 -9.69
C ALA A 275 -1.21 -12.40 -8.73
N TRP A 276 -2.15 -13.16 -8.16
CA TRP A 276 -1.85 -14.22 -7.19
C TRP A 276 -0.92 -15.32 -7.71
N ALA A 277 -0.95 -15.63 -9.01
CA ALA A 277 -0.03 -16.60 -9.61
C ALA A 277 1.45 -16.23 -9.41
N ALA A 278 1.77 -14.95 -9.34
CA ALA A 278 3.12 -14.46 -9.10
C ALA A 278 3.66 -14.90 -7.73
N PHE A 279 2.84 -14.89 -6.68
CA PHE A 279 3.24 -15.37 -5.35
C PHE A 279 3.62 -16.85 -5.34
N HIS A 280 2.95 -17.68 -6.16
CA HIS A 280 3.39 -19.06 -6.34
C HIS A 280 4.74 -19.12 -7.06
N THR A 281 4.99 -18.25 -8.03
CA THR A 281 6.24 -18.24 -8.81
C THR A 281 7.44 -17.88 -7.95
N ILE A 282 7.32 -16.80 -7.14
CA ILE A 282 8.41 -16.27 -6.31
C ILE A 282 8.55 -16.99 -4.95
N GLY A 283 7.49 -17.66 -4.48
CA GLY A 283 7.45 -18.29 -3.18
C GLY A 283 8.31 -19.57 -3.08
N ARG A 284 8.70 -19.91 -1.85
CA ARG A 284 9.45 -21.14 -1.56
C ARG A 284 8.52 -22.35 -1.71
N LYS A 285 8.84 -23.25 -2.63
CA LYS A 285 8.06 -24.44 -2.95
C LYS A 285 8.40 -25.62 -2.05
N SER A 286 7.38 -26.40 -1.65
CA SER A 286 7.53 -27.73 -1.08
C SER A 286 7.95 -28.77 -2.16
N SER A 287 8.21 -30.02 -1.75
CA SER A 287 8.45 -31.15 -2.68
C SER A 287 7.35 -31.37 -3.70
N ASP A 288 6.11 -31.06 -3.34
CA ASP A 288 4.93 -31.16 -4.22
C ASP A 288 4.66 -29.87 -5.02
N GLY A 289 5.60 -28.92 -4.98
CA GLY A 289 5.46 -27.64 -5.67
C GLY A 289 4.46 -26.68 -5.06
N ASN A 290 3.99 -26.91 -3.83
CA ASN A 290 3.10 -26.00 -3.14
C ASN A 290 3.85 -24.84 -2.49
N VAL A 291 3.22 -23.68 -2.41
CA VAL A 291 3.66 -22.51 -1.64
C VAL A 291 2.61 -22.23 -0.59
N VAL A 292 3.00 -22.26 0.68
CA VAL A 292 2.08 -22.20 1.81
C VAL A 292 2.56 -21.18 2.82
N SER A 293 1.64 -20.41 3.37
CA SER A 293 1.89 -19.41 4.41
C SER A 293 0.68 -19.35 5.35
N GLY A 294 0.91 -19.20 6.68
CA GLY A 294 -0.13 -19.25 7.71
C GLY A 294 -0.44 -20.67 8.20
N ASP A 295 -1.56 -20.83 8.93
CA ASP A 295 -2.01 -22.13 9.47
C ASP A 295 -2.71 -22.97 8.39
N VAL A 296 -1.93 -23.83 7.71
CA VAL A 296 -2.40 -24.58 6.53
C VAL A 296 -2.00 -26.04 6.60
N MET A 297 -2.94 -26.95 6.31
CA MET A 297 -2.71 -28.38 6.12
C MET A 297 -2.93 -28.77 4.66
N MET A 298 -1.92 -29.41 4.06
CA MET A 298 -1.96 -29.90 2.67
C MET A 298 -1.96 -31.42 2.63
N VAL A 299 -2.94 -32.02 1.95
CA VAL A 299 -3.04 -33.46 1.76
C VAL A 299 -3.28 -33.77 0.28
N ASN A 300 -2.39 -34.56 -0.35
CA ASN A 300 -2.51 -34.97 -1.75
C ASN A 300 -2.78 -33.81 -2.73
N SER A 301 -2.15 -32.65 -2.50
CA SER A 301 -2.34 -31.44 -3.28
C SER A 301 -1.01 -30.96 -3.87
N ARG A 302 -1.02 -30.42 -5.11
CA ARG A 302 0.19 -30.06 -5.86
C ARG A 302 0.07 -28.71 -6.54
N GLY A 303 1.24 -28.01 -6.69
CA GLY A 303 1.36 -26.79 -7.47
C GLY A 303 0.43 -25.66 -7.01
N THR A 304 -0.03 -25.68 -5.76
CA THR A 304 -1.06 -24.81 -5.20
C THR A 304 -0.42 -23.74 -4.31
N TYR A 305 -0.91 -22.51 -4.42
CA TYR A 305 -0.59 -21.41 -3.50
C TYR A 305 -1.71 -21.29 -2.44
N VAL A 306 -1.32 -21.30 -1.16
CA VAL A 306 -2.26 -21.11 -0.06
C VAL A 306 -1.71 -20.04 0.88
N ARG A 307 -2.47 -18.96 1.06
CA ARG A 307 -2.25 -17.95 2.09
C ARG A 307 -3.37 -18.08 3.11
N GLY A 308 -3.09 -18.73 4.23
CA GLY A 308 -3.99 -18.82 5.39
C GLY A 308 -4.03 -17.51 6.17
N GLY A 309 -5.20 -17.22 6.75
CA GLY A 309 -5.39 -16.15 7.72
C GLY A 309 -5.25 -16.68 9.16
N ASP A 310 -6.15 -16.24 10.05
CA ASP A 310 -6.16 -16.64 11.48
C ASP A 310 -6.81 -18.01 11.72
N ARG A 311 -7.50 -18.58 10.76
CA ARG A 311 -8.16 -19.90 10.85
C ARG A 311 -7.37 -20.97 10.11
N LEU A 312 -7.47 -22.20 10.58
CA LEU A 312 -6.91 -23.35 9.88
C LEU A 312 -7.53 -23.50 8.49
N VAL A 313 -6.69 -23.60 7.47
CA VAL A 313 -7.07 -23.90 6.08
C VAL A 313 -6.60 -25.31 5.73
N ALA A 314 -7.51 -26.24 5.49
CA ALA A 314 -7.19 -27.59 5.03
C ALA A 314 -7.48 -27.72 3.54
N VAL A 315 -6.48 -28.20 2.78
CA VAL A 315 -6.54 -28.35 1.31
C VAL A 315 -6.25 -29.79 0.94
N VAL A 316 -7.20 -30.47 0.31
CA VAL A 316 -7.13 -31.91 0.06
C VAL A 316 -7.44 -32.25 -1.39
N GLY A 317 -6.53 -32.98 -2.06
CA GLY A 317 -6.76 -33.60 -3.37
C GLY A 317 -6.95 -32.62 -4.53
N VAL A 318 -6.30 -31.43 -4.49
CA VAL A 318 -6.42 -30.40 -5.52
C VAL A 318 -5.07 -30.01 -6.11
N GLU A 319 -5.12 -29.46 -7.33
CA GLU A 319 -3.91 -29.03 -8.06
C GLU A 319 -4.09 -27.64 -8.66
N ASN A 320 -2.97 -26.89 -8.76
CA ASN A 320 -2.89 -25.61 -9.47
C ASN A 320 -3.88 -24.53 -8.98
N LEU A 321 -4.24 -24.55 -7.72
CA LEU A 321 -5.12 -23.54 -7.12
C LEU A 321 -4.34 -22.38 -6.52
N VAL A 322 -5.08 -21.32 -6.30
CA VAL A 322 -4.79 -20.20 -5.41
C VAL A 322 -5.91 -20.13 -4.37
N VAL A 323 -5.54 -20.23 -3.11
CA VAL A 323 -6.45 -20.08 -1.98
C VAL A 323 -5.94 -18.96 -1.10
N VAL A 324 -6.73 -17.91 -0.89
CA VAL A 324 -6.35 -16.77 -0.05
C VAL A 324 -7.44 -16.51 0.95
N ASP A 325 -7.12 -16.72 2.22
CA ASP A 325 -8.03 -16.51 3.33
C ASP A 325 -7.69 -15.22 4.06
N THR A 326 -8.69 -14.36 4.21
CA THR A 326 -8.65 -13.19 5.09
C THR A 326 -9.78 -13.30 6.12
N LYS A 327 -9.81 -12.43 7.11
CA LYS A 327 -10.84 -12.47 8.16
C LYS A 327 -12.26 -12.28 7.63
N ASP A 328 -12.42 -11.64 6.48
CA ASP A 328 -13.70 -11.19 5.92
C ASP A 328 -14.01 -11.77 4.53
N ALA A 329 -13.04 -12.43 3.90
CA ALA A 329 -13.24 -12.99 2.56
C ALA A 329 -12.32 -14.18 2.30
N LEU A 330 -12.79 -15.12 1.50
CA LEU A 330 -12.04 -16.27 0.99
C LEU A 330 -12.06 -16.23 -0.54
N LEU A 331 -10.88 -16.20 -1.15
CA LEU A 331 -10.71 -16.37 -2.58
C LEU A 331 -10.24 -17.80 -2.88
N VAL A 332 -10.90 -18.45 -3.82
CA VAL A 332 -10.45 -19.70 -4.44
C VAL A 332 -10.50 -19.53 -5.95
N THR A 333 -9.38 -19.73 -6.61
CA THR A 333 -9.25 -19.64 -8.08
C THR A 333 -8.17 -20.60 -8.57
N THR A 334 -8.10 -20.85 -9.86
CA THR A 334 -6.93 -21.49 -10.46
C THR A 334 -5.82 -20.44 -10.72
N ARG A 335 -4.56 -20.87 -10.80
CA ARG A 335 -3.45 -19.96 -11.10
C ARG A 335 -3.66 -19.22 -12.43
N ASP A 336 -4.18 -19.91 -13.45
CA ASP A 336 -4.39 -19.36 -14.79
C ASP A 336 -5.51 -18.30 -14.82
N GLN A 337 -6.48 -18.38 -13.89
CA GLN A 337 -7.59 -17.43 -13.78
C GLN A 337 -7.32 -16.28 -12.77
N SER A 338 -6.13 -16.24 -12.18
CA SER A 338 -5.81 -15.25 -11.14
C SER A 338 -5.90 -13.79 -11.62
N GLN A 339 -5.78 -13.53 -12.92
CA GLN A 339 -5.99 -12.20 -13.53
C GLN A 339 -7.47 -11.75 -13.47
N ASP A 340 -8.40 -12.71 -13.44
CA ASP A 340 -9.85 -12.45 -13.45
C ASP A 340 -10.40 -12.04 -12.09
N VAL A 341 -9.58 -12.07 -11.03
CA VAL A 341 -9.96 -11.59 -9.68
C VAL A 341 -10.44 -10.13 -9.71
N LYS A 342 -9.93 -9.30 -10.62
CA LYS A 342 -10.43 -7.92 -10.82
C LYS A 342 -11.94 -7.87 -11.10
N LYS A 343 -12.50 -8.87 -11.81
CA LYS A 343 -13.95 -8.95 -12.11
C LYS A 343 -14.79 -9.15 -10.86
N VAL A 344 -14.23 -9.86 -9.86
CA VAL A 344 -14.89 -10.02 -8.54
C VAL A 344 -14.99 -8.65 -7.85
N VAL A 345 -13.91 -7.86 -7.87
CA VAL A 345 -13.91 -6.50 -7.28
C VAL A 345 -14.89 -5.58 -8.01
N GLU A 346 -14.98 -5.67 -9.34
CA GLU A 346 -15.95 -4.92 -10.14
C GLU A 346 -17.40 -5.26 -9.73
N GLN A 347 -17.69 -6.54 -9.53
CA GLN A 347 -19.02 -7.00 -9.05
C GLN A 347 -19.31 -6.54 -7.61
N LEU A 348 -18.33 -6.62 -6.71
CA LEU A 348 -18.47 -6.14 -5.34
C LEU A 348 -18.79 -4.63 -5.30
N LYS A 349 -18.10 -3.83 -6.13
CA LYS A 349 -18.36 -2.39 -6.28
C LYS A 349 -19.75 -2.12 -6.82
N ALA A 350 -20.18 -2.86 -7.86
CA ALA A 350 -21.53 -2.71 -8.42
C ALA A 350 -22.63 -3.05 -7.41
N GLN A 351 -22.33 -3.89 -6.42
CA GLN A 351 -23.24 -4.26 -5.32
C GLN A 351 -23.06 -3.38 -4.07
N ASN A 352 -22.20 -2.36 -4.10
CA ASN A 352 -21.82 -1.52 -2.97
C ASN A 352 -21.36 -2.33 -1.75
N ARG A 353 -20.65 -3.43 -1.98
CA ARG A 353 -20.15 -4.28 -0.91
C ARG A 353 -18.87 -3.70 -0.31
N ARG A 354 -18.84 -3.64 1.03
CA ARG A 354 -17.70 -3.12 1.81
C ARG A 354 -16.39 -3.83 1.49
N GLU A 355 -16.45 -5.11 1.17
CA GLU A 355 -15.28 -5.95 0.87
C GLU A 355 -14.52 -5.52 -0.40
N ALA A 356 -15.06 -4.58 -1.19
CA ALA A 356 -14.34 -3.93 -2.28
C ALA A 356 -13.44 -2.80 -1.80
N GLU A 357 -13.80 -2.13 -0.69
CA GLU A 357 -13.20 -0.87 -0.25
C GLU A 357 -12.28 -1.06 0.96
N ASP A 358 -12.74 -1.76 2.00
CA ASP A 358 -12.01 -1.89 3.25
C ASP A 358 -12.09 -3.32 3.81
N HIS A 359 -11.14 -3.67 4.65
CA HIS A 359 -11.16 -4.89 5.44
C HIS A 359 -12.10 -4.75 6.64
N ALA A 360 -12.74 -5.86 7.02
CA ALA A 360 -13.46 -5.90 8.29
C ALA A 360 -12.51 -5.68 9.49
N PHE A 361 -11.21 -5.90 9.30
CA PHE A 361 -10.13 -5.70 10.28
C PHE A 361 -9.02 -4.85 9.67
N GLY A 362 -8.76 -3.68 10.26
CA GLY A 362 -7.81 -2.71 9.75
C GLY A 362 -6.88 -2.17 10.84
N THR A 363 -5.75 -1.60 10.40
CA THR A 363 -4.82 -0.85 11.26
C THR A 363 -5.08 0.64 11.09
N THR A 364 -5.12 1.36 12.21
CA THR A 364 -5.30 2.81 12.29
C THR A 364 -4.08 3.45 12.94
N ASP A 365 -4.03 4.78 13.00
CA ASP A 365 -2.93 5.50 13.68
C ASP A 365 -2.92 5.26 15.20
N TRP A 366 -4.07 4.97 15.80
CA TRP A 366 -4.20 4.68 17.22
C TRP A 366 -4.09 3.19 17.56
N GLY A 367 -4.08 2.28 16.57
CA GLY A 367 -4.01 0.85 16.83
C GLY A 367 -4.66 -0.02 15.75
N ARG A 368 -5.59 -0.88 16.16
CA ARG A 368 -6.30 -1.79 15.25
C ARG A 368 -7.80 -1.79 15.56
N GLN A 369 -8.60 -1.97 14.53
CA GLN A 369 -10.04 -2.21 14.66
C GLN A 369 -10.49 -3.40 13.84
N GLY A 370 -11.51 -4.10 14.31
CA GLY A 370 -12.08 -5.21 13.57
C GLY A 370 -13.55 -5.38 13.84
N SER A 371 -14.37 -5.61 12.81
CA SER A 371 -15.76 -6.00 12.95
C SER A 371 -15.85 -7.47 13.30
N LEU A 372 -16.42 -7.79 14.47
CA LEU A 372 -16.65 -9.15 14.94
C LEU A 372 -17.99 -9.71 14.43
N ALA A 373 -19.00 -8.86 14.37
CA ALA A 373 -20.32 -9.18 13.85
C ALA A 373 -21.06 -7.91 13.45
N SER A 374 -21.89 -7.99 12.43
CA SER A 374 -22.77 -6.90 12.05
C SER A 374 -24.12 -7.44 11.59
N GLY A 375 -25.17 -6.65 11.80
CA GLY A 375 -26.52 -6.99 11.39
C GLY A 375 -27.36 -5.74 11.18
N SER A 376 -28.63 -5.93 10.85
CA SER A 376 -29.58 -4.84 10.70
C SER A 376 -29.71 -4.10 12.06
N GLY A 377 -29.11 -2.90 12.15
CA GLY A 377 -29.21 -2.05 13.34
C GLY A 377 -28.12 -2.25 14.40
N TYR A 378 -27.11 -3.08 14.19
CA TYR A 378 -25.98 -3.19 15.12
C TYR A 378 -24.66 -3.49 14.43
N ASN A 379 -23.55 -3.06 15.06
CA ASN A 379 -22.20 -3.45 14.69
C ASN A 379 -21.40 -3.72 15.98
N LEU A 380 -20.74 -4.89 16.04
CA LEU A 380 -19.86 -5.29 17.12
C LEU A 380 -18.40 -5.19 16.64
N ARG A 381 -17.58 -4.39 17.32
CA ARG A 381 -16.17 -4.21 16.94
C ARG A 381 -15.22 -4.56 18.09
N HIS A 382 -14.07 -5.07 17.73
CA HIS A 382 -12.90 -5.21 18.59
C HIS A 382 -11.89 -4.11 18.24
N LEU A 383 -11.51 -3.32 19.24
CA LEU A 383 -10.60 -2.19 19.10
C LEU A 383 -9.37 -2.46 19.98
N THR A 384 -8.19 -2.31 19.40
CA THR A 384 -6.91 -2.42 20.12
C THR A 384 -6.25 -1.06 20.07
N VAL A 385 -6.07 -0.41 21.21
CA VAL A 385 -5.42 0.91 21.31
C VAL A 385 -3.98 0.71 21.75
N ASN A 386 -3.02 1.21 20.95
CA ASN A 386 -1.60 1.11 21.24
C ASN A 386 -1.21 1.95 22.46
N PRO A 387 -0.15 1.60 23.21
CA PRO A 387 0.34 2.44 24.30
C PRO A 387 0.59 3.88 23.86
N GLY A 388 0.15 4.84 24.67
CA GLY A 388 0.28 6.28 24.38
C GLY A 388 -0.60 6.80 23.25
N SER A 389 -1.41 5.95 22.60
CA SER A 389 -2.31 6.37 21.52
C SER A 389 -3.70 6.69 22.01
N THR A 390 -4.42 7.51 21.23
CA THR A 390 -5.78 7.95 21.53
C THR A 390 -6.74 7.49 20.44
N LEU A 391 -7.73 6.69 20.81
CA LEU A 391 -8.87 6.29 19.98
C LEU A 391 -9.87 7.45 19.94
N PRO A 392 -10.09 8.09 18.78
CA PRO A 392 -11.16 9.08 18.64
C PRO A 392 -12.51 8.36 18.49
N ILE A 393 -13.53 8.89 19.14
CA ILE A 393 -14.91 8.43 19.03
C ILE A 393 -15.73 9.62 18.53
N GLU A 394 -15.94 9.67 17.23
CA GLU A 394 -16.68 10.75 16.60
C GLU A 394 -18.18 10.67 16.88
N ALA A 395 -18.82 11.82 16.91
CA ALA A 395 -20.26 11.92 16.99
C ALA A 395 -20.91 11.24 15.78
N GLY A 396 -21.79 10.29 16.03
CA GLY A 396 -22.62 9.66 15.00
C GLY A 396 -24.07 10.11 15.14
N SER A 397 -24.76 10.29 14.02
CA SER A 397 -26.16 10.74 14.04
C SER A 397 -27.17 9.61 14.36
N GLU A 398 -26.75 8.35 14.26
CA GLU A 398 -27.69 7.22 14.26
C GLU A 398 -27.34 6.11 15.26
N PHE A 399 -26.11 6.05 15.75
CA PHE A 399 -25.66 4.95 16.59
C PHE A 399 -25.32 5.38 18.02
N ARG A 400 -25.86 4.64 18.98
CA ARG A 400 -25.45 4.62 20.38
C ARG A 400 -24.36 3.56 20.53
N ARG A 401 -23.28 3.86 21.27
CA ARG A 401 -22.12 2.96 21.40
C ARG A 401 -21.92 2.55 22.85
N LEU A 402 -22.02 1.28 23.12
CA LEU A 402 -21.63 0.66 24.40
C LEU A 402 -20.20 0.13 24.26
N MET A 403 -19.33 0.51 25.15
CA MET A 403 -17.92 0.15 25.16
C MET A 403 -17.59 -0.66 26.41
N VAL A 404 -16.80 -1.72 26.24
CA VAL A 404 -16.31 -2.59 27.33
C VAL A 404 -14.79 -2.68 27.21
N VAL A 405 -14.08 -2.30 28.25
CA VAL A 405 -12.62 -2.50 28.33
C VAL A 405 -12.35 -3.96 28.69
N ALA A 406 -11.88 -4.75 27.72
CA ALA A 406 -11.58 -6.16 27.89
C ALA A 406 -10.22 -6.37 28.61
N SER A 407 -9.22 -5.53 28.32
CA SER A 407 -7.92 -5.54 28.99
C SER A 407 -7.20 -4.20 28.86
N GLY A 408 -6.22 -3.95 29.72
CA GLY A 408 -5.46 -2.70 29.75
C GLY A 408 -6.11 -1.63 30.62
N SER A 409 -5.55 -0.41 30.55
CA SER A 409 -6.02 0.77 31.28
C SER A 409 -5.85 2.02 30.44
N GLY A 410 -6.61 3.06 30.75
CA GLY A 410 -6.54 4.33 30.01
C GLY A 410 -7.49 5.37 30.58
N THR A 411 -7.63 6.46 29.85
CA THR A 411 -8.50 7.59 30.22
C THR A 411 -9.56 7.83 29.15
N LEU A 412 -10.83 7.82 29.56
CA LEU A 412 -11.95 8.30 28.74
C LEU A 412 -12.09 9.81 28.93
N GLN A 413 -12.20 10.53 27.82
CA GLN A 413 -12.55 11.95 27.83
C GLN A 413 -13.86 12.18 27.06
N VAL A 414 -14.83 12.87 27.71
CA VAL A 414 -16.08 13.30 27.08
C VAL A 414 -16.27 14.79 27.40
N GLY A 415 -16.10 15.63 26.39
CA GLY A 415 -16.02 17.08 26.59
C GLY A 415 -14.90 17.46 27.57
N SER A 416 -15.22 18.15 28.66
CA SER A 416 -14.26 18.52 29.71
C SER A 416 -14.11 17.47 30.83
N ARG A 417 -14.89 16.39 30.82
CA ARG A 417 -14.88 15.35 31.85
C ARG A 417 -13.94 14.25 31.51
N GLN A 418 -13.14 13.79 32.47
CA GLN A 418 -12.25 12.64 32.36
C GLN A 418 -12.64 11.55 33.36
N ARG A 419 -12.44 10.28 32.95
CA ARG A 419 -12.66 9.10 33.78
C ARG A 419 -11.58 8.09 33.52
N GLU A 420 -10.94 7.56 34.57
CA GLU A 420 -10.03 6.44 34.48
C GLU A 420 -10.77 5.16 34.06
N LEU A 421 -10.17 4.39 33.14
CA LEU A 421 -10.66 3.11 32.66
C LEU A 421 -9.71 2.01 33.03
N ARG A 422 -10.27 0.86 33.45
CA ARG A 422 -9.51 -0.40 33.72
C ARG A 422 -10.28 -1.56 33.10
N ALA A 423 -9.64 -2.71 32.99
CA ALA A 423 -10.29 -3.94 32.55
C ALA A 423 -11.59 -4.19 33.34
N GLY A 424 -12.67 -4.52 32.62
CA GLY A 424 -14.04 -4.64 33.15
C GLY A 424 -14.85 -3.33 33.19
N ALA A 425 -14.23 -2.17 32.95
CA ALA A 425 -14.98 -0.91 32.88
C ALA A 425 -15.90 -0.89 31.67
N THR A 426 -17.11 -0.38 31.86
CA THR A 426 -18.09 -0.13 30.81
C THR A 426 -18.42 1.35 30.74
N PHE A 427 -18.68 1.85 29.55
CA PHE A 427 -19.14 3.21 29.33
C PHE A 427 -19.97 3.30 28.04
N GLU A 428 -20.74 4.33 27.97
CA GLU A 428 -21.63 4.56 26.85
C GLU A 428 -21.36 5.93 26.25
N ILE A 429 -21.39 5.99 24.92
CA ILE A 429 -21.32 7.22 24.14
C ILE A 429 -22.65 7.36 23.40
N GLY A 430 -23.36 8.43 23.75
CA GLY A 430 -24.66 8.75 23.13
C GLY A 430 -24.52 9.26 21.71
N VAL A 431 -25.66 9.29 21.03
CA VAL A 431 -25.79 9.93 19.71
C VAL A 431 -25.34 11.39 19.80
N ALA A 432 -24.61 11.89 18.82
CA ALA A 432 -24.04 13.24 18.76
C ALA A 432 -23.00 13.60 19.85
N GLN A 433 -22.49 12.63 20.60
CA GLN A 433 -21.38 12.84 21.52
C GLN A 433 -20.05 12.49 20.90
N THR A 434 -19.07 13.38 21.05
CA THR A 434 -17.65 13.09 20.79
C THR A 434 -16.96 12.67 22.07
N ALA A 435 -16.11 11.68 21.98
CA ALA A 435 -15.29 11.21 23.08
C ALA A 435 -13.92 10.76 22.57
N SER A 436 -12.99 10.52 23.47
CA SER A 436 -11.74 9.85 23.16
C SER A 436 -11.32 8.91 24.28
N VAL A 437 -10.60 7.84 23.91
CA VAL A 437 -10.01 6.89 24.86
C VAL A 437 -8.51 6.87 24.63
N THR A 438 -7.76 7.34 25.60
CA THR A 438 -6.28 7.31 25.58
C THR A 438 -5.79 6.08 26.36
N ASN A 439 -4.91 5.30 25.75
CA ASN A 439 -4.24 4.22 26.44
C ASN A 439 -3.03 4.75 27.20
N ASP A 440 -3.13 4.86 28.51
CA ASP A 440 -2.09 5.35 29.42
C ASP A 440 -1.20 4.21 29.95
N GLY A 441 -1.50 2.97 29.55
CA GLY A 441 -0.75 1.77 29.97
C GLY A 441 0.50 1.53 29.10
N THR A 442 1.31 0.56 29.53
CA THR A 442 2.52 0.15 28.81
C THR A 442 2.27 -0.96 27.77
N GLY A 443 1.11 -1.60 27.79
CA GLY A 443 0.66 -2.62 26.85
C GLY A 443 -0.57 -2.20 26.06
N PRO A 444 -0.95 -2.95 25.02
CA PRO A 444 -2.16 -2.67 24.25
C PRO A 444 -3.44 -2.72 25.10
N MET A 445 -4.31 -1.76 24.94
CA MET A 445 -5.64 -1.73 25.57
C MET A 445 -6.67 -2.34 24.60
N GLN A 446 -7.45 -3.31 25.08
CA GLN A 446 -8.51 -3.97 24.28
C GLN A 446 -9.86 -3.44 24.67
N VAL A 447 -10.64 -3.02 23.68
CA VAL A 447 -12.01 -2.50 23.88
C VAL A 447 -12.96 -3.21 22.94
N ILE A 448 -14.09 -3.69 23.45
CA ILE A 448 -15.21 -4.19 22.66
C ILE A 448 -16.25 -3.08 22.55
N GLU A 449 -16.63 -2.77 21.34
CA GLU A 449 -17.68 -1.78 21.03
C GLU A 449 -18.91 -2.48 20.47
N VAL A 450 -20.07 -2.15 20.98
CA VAL A 450 -21.37 -2.49 20.42
C VAL A 450 -22.05 -1.19 20.01
N ALA A 451 -22.13 -0.93 18.71
CA ALA A 451 -22.87 0.20 18.16
C ALA A 451 -24.28 -0.27 17.78
N CYS A 452 -25.31 0.36 18.32
CA CYS A 452 -26.71 0.06 18.05
C CYS A 452 -27.41 1.24 17.42
N LEU A 453 -28.18 0.99 16.36
CA LEU A 453 -29.05 1.99 15.74
C LEU A 453 -30.13 2.41 16.75
N VAL A 454 -30.36 3.71 16.85
CA VAL A 454 -31.41 4.23 17.74
C VAL A 454 -32.62 4.63 16.90
N ASP A 455 -33.72 3.92 17.11
CA ASP A 455 -35.02 4.22 16.48
C ASP A 455 -35.67 5.45 17.14
N GLY A 456 -35.64 6.61 16.48
CA GLY A 456 -36.37 7.82 16.85
C GLY A 456 -35.65 8.80 17.80
N PRO A 457 -36.17 10.02 17.98
CA PRO A 457 -35.57 11.04 18.86
C PRO A 457 -35.70 10.60 20.32
N MET A 458 -34.57 10.33 20.96
CA MET A 458 -34.53 9.99 22.39
C MET A 458 -34.85 11.23 23.28
N THR A 459 -35.96 11.17 23.94
CA THR A 459 -36.40 12.21 24.90
C THR A 459 -35.90 12.01 26.34
N HIS A 460 -35.28 10.87 26.65
CA HIS A 460 -34.77 10.60 28.00
C HIS A 460 -33.46 9.80 27.97
N LEU A 461 -32.37 10.44 28.37
CA LEU A 461 -31.15 9.78 28.83
C LEU A 461 -31.45 9.11 30.16
N THR A 462 -31.60 7.77 30.15
CA THR A 462 -31.48 7.05 31.41
C THR A 462 -29.96 6.99 31.72
N PRO A 463 -29.49 7.63 32.82
CA PRO A 463 -28.11 7.44 33.25
C PRO A 463 -27.92 5.94 33.48
N LEU A 464 -26.87 5.35 32.94
CA LEU A 464 -26.43 4.03 33.41
C LEU A 464 -26.33 4.14 34.93
N VAL A 465 -27.22 3.44 35.61
CA VAL A 465 -27.15 3.26 37.06
C VAL A 465 -25.71 2.81 37.33
N GLU A 466 -25.02 3.55 38.21
CA GLU A 466 -23.84 3.02 38.88
C GLU A 466 -24.27 1.64 39.41
N LEU A 467 -23.80 0.61 38.78
CA LEU A 467 -23.77 -0.72 39.39
C LEU A 467 -22.79 -0.57 40.56
N ALA A 468 -23.36 -0.09 41.68
CA ALA A 468 -22.72 -0.19 42.94
C ALA A 468 -22.28 -1.65 43.09
N THR A 469 -21.01 -1.84 43.28
CA THR A 469 -20.43 -3.11 43.71
C THR A 469 -21.23 -3.57 44.94
N VAL A 470 -22.09 -4.57 44.73
CA VAL A 470 -22.64 -5.35 45.82
C VAL A 470 -21.48 -6.18 46.39
N THR A 471 -20.68 -5.56 47.23
CA THR A 471 -19.86 -6.28 48.17
C THR A 471 -20.80 -6.67 49.31
N GLU A 472 -21.47 -7.79 49.23
CA GLU A 472 -21.98 -8.47 50.40
C GLU A 472 -20.82 -8.79 51.32
N LYS A 473 -20.64 -8.02 52.36
CA LYS A 473 -19.94 -8.44 53.55
C LYS A 473 -20.73 -9.59 54.18
N ALA A 474 -20.28 -10.79 54.01
CA ALA A 474 -20.64 -11.87 54.86
C ALA A 474 -19.97 -11.60 56.22
N GLU A 475 -20.62 -10.83 57.10
CA GLU A 475 -20.31 -10.80 58.52
C GLU A 475 -20.90 -12.05 59.16
N GLY A 476 -19.96 -12.82 59.70
CA GLY A 476 -20.27 -13.99 60.49
C GLY A 476 -21.01 -13.66 61.75
N SER A 477 -22.02 -14.44 62.05
CA SER A 477 -22.50 -14.66 63.39
C SER A 477 -22.28 -16.12 63.76
N ARG A 478 -21.16 -16.41 64.39
CA ARG A 478 -21.07 -17.49 65.35
C ARG A 478 -21.39 -16.90 66.71
N GLU A 479 -22.52 -17.28 67.26
CA GLU A 479 -22.67 -17.37 68.74
C GLU A 479 -23.82 -18.35 69.11
N HIS A 480 -23.42 -19.33 69.89
CA HIS A 480 -24.12 -20.10 70.93
C HIS A 480 -25.33 -20.98 70.59
N ALA A 481 -25.17 -22.27 70.55
CA ALA A 481 -25.48 -23.23 71.64
C ALA A 481 -25.05 -24.64 71.25
#